data_8525fc9feac355fb19c2b0ecb4213360
#
_entry.id   8525fc9feac355fb19c2b0ecb4213360
#
_cell.length_a   1.000
_cell.length_b   1.000
_cell.length_c   1.000
_cell.angle_alpha   90.00
_cell.angle_beta   90.00
_cell.angle_gamma   90.00
#
_symmetry.space_group_name_H-M   'P 1'
#
loop_
_entity.id
_entity.type
_entity.pdbx_description
1 polymer ?
#
loop_
_entity_poly.entity_id
_entity_poly.type
_entity_poly.pdbx_seq_one_letter_code
_entity_poly.pdbx_strand_id
1 'polypeptide(L)'
;GVDAWWMDATEPDIVQPSPATLETMKHFIGSTALGTASRVMNAYPLVNSQGVYEGQRRSAPDQRVFILTRSGFSGIQRYGTAVWSGDITSTWTSFAKQIPAGLGFSVSGVPYWTTDIGGYTMETRFSTKTPTPEAAEEWRELNARWFQYGTFCPITRFHGEQQPREPWAFGGDEHPAYKSIVKF
;
A
#
# COMPACT_ATOMS: atom_id res chain seq x y z
N GLY A 1 -6.19 -14.80 -19.34
CA GLY A 1 -6.07 -15.08 -17.91
C GLY A 1 -5.66 -13.84 -17.14
N VAL A 2 -5.56 -13.92 -15.85
CA VAL A 2 -5.04 -12.86 -14.97
C VAL A 2 -3.59 -13.23 -14.63
N ASP A 3 -2.65 -12.31 -14.87
CA ASP A 3 -1.23 -12.55 -14.63
C ASP A 3 -0.81 -12.16 -13.19
N ALA A 4 -1.50 -11.17 -12.61
CA ALA A 4 -1.30 -10.71 -11.24
C ALA A 4 -2.61 -10.16 -10.65
N TRP A 5 -2.73 -10.20 -9.35
CA TRP A 5 -3.91 -9.71 -8.61
C TRP A 5 -3.54 -8.46 -7.83
N TRP A 6 -4.29 -7.38 -8.04
CA TRP A 6 -4.29 -6.23 -7.17
C TRP A 6 -5.61 -6.22 -6.39
N MET A 7 -5.52 -6.41 -5.08
CA MET A 7 -6.68 -6.59 -4.22
C MET A 7 -6.76 -5.46 -3.20
N ASP A 8 -7.72 -4.58 -3.40
CA ASP A 8 -8.01 -3.47 -2.52
C ASP A 8 -9.05 -3.83 -1.45
N ALA A 9 -9.19 -2.99 -0.42
CA ALA A 9 -10.18 -3.10 0.66
C ALA A 9 -10.19 -4.48 1.37
N THR A 10 -9.03 -5.09 1.51
CA THR A 10 -8.86 -6.46 2.03
C THR A 10 -8.69 -6.54 3.55
N GLU A 11 -8.89 -5.45 4.27
CA GLU A 11 -8.78 -5.37 5.73
C GLU A 11 -10.01 -5.76 6.58
N PRO A 12 -11.19 -6.06 6.20
CA PRO A 12 -12.17 -5.71 5.21
C PRO A 12 -12.69 -4.26 5.39
N ASP A 13 -12.47 -3.45 4.41
CA ASP A 13 -12.96 -2.07 4.17
C ASP A 13 -13.37 -1.28 5.42
N ILE A 14 -12.43 -1.13 6.35
CA ILE A 14 -12.66 -0.38 7.57
C ILE A 14 -12.31 1.08 7.31
N VAL A 15 -13.34 1.87 7.04
CA VAL A 15 -13.19 3.32 6.92
C VAL A 15 -12.93 3.92 8.29
N GLN A 16 -11.82 4.67 8.45
CA GLN A 16 -11.40 5.30 9.69
C GLN A 16 -11.27 4.31 10.86
N PRO A 17 -10.26 3.43 10.86
CA PRO A 17 -10.05 2.44 11.90
C PRO A 17 -9.82 3.12 13.27
N SER A 18 -10.66 2.75 14.22
CA SER A 18 -10.55 3.13 15.63
C SER A 18 -10.94 1.91 16.47
N PRO A 19 -10.60 1.85 17.77
CA PRO A 19 -11.08 0.77 18.61
C PRO A 19 -12.61 0.59 18.56
N ALA A 20 -13.36 1.70 18.52
CA ALA A 20 -14.81 1.66 18.47
C ALA A 20 -15.34 1.11 17.12
N THR A 21 -14.77 1.55 16.00
CA THR A 21 -15.16 1.04 14.67
C THR A 21 -14.78 -0.43 14.51
N LEU A 22 -13.63 -0.87 15.03
CA LEU A 22 -13.23 -2.27 15.02
C LEU A 22 -14.19 -3.16 15.82
N GLU A 23 -14.61 -2.73 17.00
CA GLU A 23 -15.61 -3.48 17.79
C GLU A 23 -16.96 -3.53 17.09
N THR A 24 -17.42 -2.43 16.50
CA THR A 24 -18.65 -2.40 15.70
C THR A 24 -18.58 -3.37 14.53
N MET A 25 -17.46 -3.41 13.80
CA MET A 25 -17.26 -4.35 12.69
C MET A 25 -17.25 -5.79 13.13
N LYS A 26 -16.62 -6.12 14.26
CA LYS A 26 -16.65 -7.47 14.82
C LYS A 26 -18.07 -7.93 15.15
N HIS A 27 -18.90 -7.04 15.71
CA HIS A 27 -20.31 -7.33 15.97
C HIS A 27 -21.10 -7.48 14.68
N PHE A 28 -20.88 -6.62 13.70
CA PHE A 28 -21.57 -6.65 12.42
C PHE A 28 -21.27 -7.93 11.63
N ILE A 29 -20.01 -8.33 11.54
CA ILE A 29 -19.58 -9.56 10.86
C ILE A 29 -20.11 -10.80 11.61
N GLY A 30 -20.16 -10.76 12.95
CA GLY A 30 -20.71 -11.82 13.78
C GLY A 30 -19.91 -13.13 13.69
N SER A 31 -20.49 -14.18 13.13
CA SER A 31 -19.88 -15.49 12.99
C SER A 31 -19.46 -15.76 11.54
N THR A 32 -18.29 -16.38 11.39
CA THR A 32 -17.75 -16.86 10.11
C THR A 32 -17.58 -18.37 10.16
N ALA A 33 -17.24 -18.99 9.04
CA ALA A 33 -16.91 -20.41 8.96
C ALA A 33 -15.71 -20.81 9.86
N LEU A 34 -14.84 -19.86 10.22
CA LEU A 34 -13.66 -20.08 11.06
C LEU A 34 -13.87 -19.71 12.53
N GLY A 35 -15.04 -19.18 12.88
CA GLY A 35 -15.35 -18.71 14.22
C GLY A 35 -15.90 -17.29 14.25
N THR A 36 -15.96 -16.69 15.46
CA THR A 36 -16.44 -15.31 15.60
C THR A 36 -15.46 -14.30 15.01
N ALA A 37 -15.97 -13.17 14.50
CA ALA A 37 -15.14 -12.09 13.97
C ALA A 37 -14.11 -11.61 14.99
N SER A 38 -14.47 -11.50 16.26
CA SER A 38 -13.55 -11.14 17.36
C SER A 38 -12.32 -12.05 17.43
N ARG A 39 -12.45 -13.31 17.04
CA ARG A 39 -11.36 -14.28 17.05
C ARG A 39 -10.55 -14.29 15.76
N VAL A 40 -11.18 -14.12 14.61
CA VAL A 40 -10.57 -14.45 13.30
C VAL A 40 -10.39 -13.26 12.37
N MET A 41 -10.94 -12.09 12.69
CA MET A 41 -10.92 -10.92 11.80
C MET A 41 -9.52 -10.54 11.33
N ASN A 42 -8.52 -10.57 12.21
CA ASN A 42 -7.15 -10.24 11.84
C ASN A 42 -6.53 -11.23 10.83
N ALA A 43 -7.04 -12.46 10.76
CA ALA A 43 -6.59 -13.47 9.82
C ALA A 43 -7.31 -13.38 8.45
N TYR A 44 -8.25 -12.44 8.29
CA TYR A 44 -8.99 -12.24 7.05
C TYR A 44 -8.08 -12.11 5.82
N PRO A 45 -7.02 -11.28 5.83
CA PRO A 45 -6.12 -11.14 4.68
C PRO A 45 -5.44 -12.46 4.28
N LEU A 46 -5.07 -13.27 5.27
CA LEU A 46 -4.45 -14.58 5.04
C LEU A 46 -5.41 -15.54 4.31
N VAL A 47 -6.64 -15.65 4.80
CA VAL A 47 -7.65 -16.56 4.22
C VAL A 47 -8.10 -16.06 2.86
N ASN A 48 -8.24 -14.75 2.68
CA ASN A 48 -8.56 -14.14 1.39
C ASN A 48 -7.48 -14.43 0.34
N SER A 49 -6.21 -14.19 0.69
CA SER A 49 -5.07 -14.50 -0.19
C SER A 49 -4.95 -15.99 -0.49
N GLN A 50 -5.22 -16.85 0.48
CA GLN A 50 -5.30 -18.30 0.29
C GLN A 50 -6.34 -18.66 -0.76
N GLY A 51 -7.55 -18.13 -0.65
CA GLY A 51 -8.64 -18.43 -1.59
C GLY A 51 -8.29 -18.05 -3.04
N VAL A 52 -7.70 -16.88 -3.24
CA VAL A 52 -7.24 -16.42 -4.55
C VAL A 52 -6.09 -17.29 -5.08
N TYR A 53 -5.10 -17.56 -4.25
CA TYR A 53 -3.98 -18.44 -4.60
C TYR A 53 -4.45 -19.83 -5.04
N GLU A 54 -5.22 -20.49 -4.21
CA GLU A 54 -5.70 -21.85 -4.50
C GLU A 54 -6.64 -21.88 -5.72
N GLY A 55 -7.47 -20.85 -5.89
CA GLY A 55 -8.34 -20.69 -7.06
C GLY A 55 -7.54 -20.62 -8.36
N GLN A 56 -6.52 -19.77 -8.41
CA GLN A 56 -5.65 -19.65 -9.59
C GLN A 56 -4.86 -20.94 -9.81
N ARG A 57 -4.28 -21.54 -8.77
CA ARG A 57 -3.53 -22.80 -8.89
C ARG A 57 -4.37 -23.96 -9.41
N ARG A 58 -5.66 -23.97 -9.12
CA ARG A 58 -6.59 -24.98 -9.69
C ARG A 58 -6.88 -24.73 -11.17
N SER A 59 -7.04 -23.45 -11.57
CA SER A 59 -7.41 -23.11 -12.95
C SER A 59 -6.21 -22.98 -13.89
N ALA A 60 -5.03 -22.64 -13.37
CA ALA A 60 -3.80 -22.42 -14.13
C ALA A 60 -2.58 -22.94 -13.32
N PRO A 61 -2.42 -24.29 -13.20
CA PRO A 61 -1.41 -24.90 -12.34
C PRO A 61 0.04 -24.55 -12.68
N ASP A 62 0.31 -24.20 -13.94
CA ASP A 62 1.66 -23.87 -14.43
C ASP A 62 2.01 -22.39 -14.25
N GLN A 63 1.05 -21.56 -13.87
CA GLN A 63 1.28 -20.13 -13.66
C GLN A 63 1.60 -19.82 -12.20
N ARG A 64 2.60 -18.94 -12.00
CA ARG A 64 2.87 -18.38 -10.66
C ARG A 64 1.73 -17.47 -10.24
N VAL A 65 1.39 -17.52 -8.98
CA VAL A 65 0.46 -16.56 -8.37
C VAL A 65 1.25 -15.39 -7.82
N PHE A 66 0.82 -14.18 -8.14
CA PHE A 66 1.29 -12.96 -7.53
C PHE A 66 0.08 -12.13 -7.09
N ILE A 67 0.08 -11.73 -5.82
CA ILE A 67 -0.97 -10.94 -5.21
C ILE A 67 -0.34 -9.71 -4.58
N LEU A 68 -0.88 -8.52 -4.87
CA LEU A 68 -0.64 -7.30 -4.11
C LEU A 68 -1.93 -6.96 -3.37
N THR A 69 -1.88 -6.90 -2.03
CA THR A 69 -3.05 -6.70 -1.18
C THR A 69 -2.81 -5.62 -0.12
N ARG A 70 -3.88 -4.91 0.29
CA ARG A 70 -3.82 -3.77 1.22
C ARG A 70 -3.67 -4.17 2.69
N SER A 71 -3.77 -5.44 3.00
CA SER A 71 -3.68 -5.92 4.38
C SER A 71 -2.85 -7.19 4.48
N GLY A 72 -2.30 -7.46 5.66
CA GLY A 72 -1.43 -8.60 5.88
C GLY A 72 -1.65 -9.30 7.21
N PHE A 73 -1.23 -10.55 7.26
CA PHE A 73 -1.18 -11.36 8.47
C PHE A 73 -0.01 -12.35 8.38
N SER A 74 0.50 -12.80 9.52
CA SER A 74 1.62 -13.74 9.57
C SER A 74 1.39 -14.97 8.68
N GLY A 75 2.36 -15.28 7.83
CA GLY A 75 2.28 -16.42 6.92
C GLY A 75 1.68 -16.13 5.54
N ILE A 76 1.25 -14.89 5.26
CA ILE A 76 0.62 -14.51 3.98
C ILE A 76 1.58 -14.68 2.78
N GLN A 77 2.89 -14.57 3.00
CA GLN A 77 3.91 -14.74 1.98
C GLN A 77 3.87 -16.10 1.29
N ARG A 78 3.31 -17.13 1.93
CA ARG A 78 3.15 -18.47 1.34
C ARG A 78 2.22 -18.49 0.13
N TYR A 79 1.40 -17.48 0.00
CA TYR A 79 0.43 -17.35 -1.09
C TYR A 79 0.90 -16.39 -2.19
N GLY A 80 2.22 -16.14 -2.30
CA GLY A 80 2.76 -15.24 -3.32
C GLY A 80 2.32 -13.79 -3.15
N THR A 81 2.15 -13.36 -1.88
CA THR A 81 1.51 -12.10 -1.54
C THR A 81 2.52 -11.05 -1.12
N ALA A 82 2.40 -9.88 -1.74
CA ALA A 82 3.00 -8.61 -1.32
C ALA A 82 1.93 -7.73 -0.67
N VAL A 83 2.35 -6.83 0.21
CA VAL A 83 1.45 -5.94 0.96
C VAL A 83 1.87 -4.48 0.77
N TRP A 84 0.89 -3.57 0.65
CA TRP A 84 1.15 -2.13 0.70
C TRP A 84 0.37 -1.46 1.82
N SER A 85 0.77 -0.24 2.14
CA SER A 85 0.27 0.50 3.30
C SER A 85 -1.12 1.13 3.14
N GLY A 86 -1.78 0.93 1.99
CA GLY A 86 -3.11 1.51 1.73
C GLY A 86 -3.06 3.01 1.43
N ASP A 87 -4.20 3.68 1.60
CA ASP A 87 -4.45 5.07 1.23
C ASP A 87 -3.86 6.05 2.24
N ILE A 88 -2.55 6.03 2.38
CA ILE A 88 -1.82 6.90 3.31
C ILE A 88 -1.74 8.34 2.80
N THR A 89 -1.69 9.30 3.73
CA THR A 89 -1.65 10.72 3.39
C THR A 89 -0.25 11.16 2.95
N SER A 90 -0.18 12.04 1.97
CA SER A 90 1.05 12.65 1.44
C SER A 90 1.66 13.66 2.43
N THR A 91 2.22 13.18 3.54
CA THR A 91 2.88 13.99 4.56
C THR A 91 4.23 13.43 4.96
N TRP A 92 5.12 14.27 5.45
CA TRP A 92 6.41 13.85 6.03
C TRP A 92 6.23 12.86 7.19
N THR A 93 5.21 13.08 8.02
CA THR A 93 4.89 12.19 9.14
C THR A 93 4.45 10.82 8.64
N SER A 94 3.60 10.77 7.62
CA SER A 94 3.16 9.51 7.02
C SER A 94 4.33 8.78 6.38
N PHE A 95 5.17 9.51 5.62
CA PHE A 95 6.38 8.96 5.02
C PHE A 95 7.33 8.36 6.07
N ALA A 96 7.64 9.12 7.12
CA ALA A 96 8.52 8.65 8.19
C ALA A 96 8.04 7.34 8.84
N LYS A 97 6.72 7.12 8.92
CA LYS A 97 6.13 5.88 9.45
C LYS A 97 6.26 4.69 8.51
N GLN A 98 6.42 4.90 7.21
CA GLN A 98 6.53 3.81 6.24
C GLN A 98 7.83 3.00 6.43
N ILE A 99 8.91 3.65 6.85
CA ILE A 99 10.20 3.01 7.05
C ILE A 99 10.12 1.95 8.17
N PRO A 100 9.74 2.29 9.40
CA PRO A 100 9.60 1.28 10.45
C PRO A 100 8.46 0.28 10.18
N ALA A 101 7.40 0.67 9.45
CA ALA A 101 6.36 -0.26 9.05
C ALA A 101 6.91 -1.35 8.12
N GLY A 102 7.63 -0.98 7.07
CA GLY A 102 8.27 -1.93 6.14
C GLY A 102 9.29 -2.85 6.85
N LEU A 103 10.09 -2.28 7.75
CA LEU A 103 11.01 -3.09 8.59
C LEU A 103 10.24 -4.07 9.47
N GLY A 104 9.15 -3.61 10.09
CA GLY A 104 8.26 -4.45 10.93
C GLY A 104 7.66 -5.62 10.14
N PHE A 105 7.19 -5.38 8.92
CA PHE A 105 6.72 -6.45 8.03
C PHE A 105 7.84 -7.43 7.69
N SER A 106 9.02 -6.93 7.35
CA SER A 106 10.18 -7.77 6.99
C SER A 106 10.61 -8.69 8.13
N VAL A 107 10.77 -8.17 9.35
CA VAL A 107 11.15 -9.00 10.51
C VAL A 107 10.05 -9.94 10.97
N SER A 108 8.79 -9.66 10.60
CA SER A 108 7.65 -10.55 10.83
C SER A 108 7.52 -11.66 9.77
N GLY A 109 8.47 -11.75 8.84
CA GLY A 109 8.48 -12.77 7.78
C GLY A 109 7.59 -12.44 6.57
N VAL A 110 7.21 -11.18 6.39
CA VAL A 110 6.47 -10.68 5.23
C VAL A 110 7.36 -9.65 4.48
N PRO A 111 8.38 -10.11 3.73
CA PRO A 111 9.40 -9.21 3.18
C PRO A 111 8.92 -8.43 1.96
N TYR A 112 7.83 -8.83 1.33
CA TYR A 112 7.30 -8.17 0.13
C TYR A 112 6.36 -7.04 0.53
N TRP A 113 6.98 -5.92 0.88
CA TRP A 113 6.32 -4.69 1.31
C TRP A 113 6.49 -3.59 0.27
N THR A 114 5.48 -2.75 0.12
CA THR A 114 5.56 -1.49 -0.60
C THR A 114 4.68 -0.42 0.05
N THR A 115 4.74 0.76 -0.51
CA THR A 115 3.92 1.92 -0.15
C THR A 115 3.56 2.67 -1.43
N ASP A 116 2.49 3.43 -1.41
CA ASP A 116 2.19 4.39 -2.46
C ASP A 116 3.24 5.51 -2.40
N ILE A 117 4.15 5.55 -3.38
CA ILE A 117 5.21 6.54 -3.42
C ILE A 117 4.59 7.92 -3.60
N GLY A 118 4.85 8.81 -2.65
CA GLY A 118 4.27 10.13 -2.56
C GLY A 118 3.00 10.21 -1.70
N GLY A 119 2.50 9.08 -1.23
CA GLY A 119 1.21 8.98 -0.53
C GLY A 119 0.01 8.99 -1.47
N TYR A 120 -1.07 8.34 -1.08
CA TYR A 120 -2.28 8.26 -1.89
C TYR A 120 -3.09 9.56 -1.84
N THR A 121 -3.52 9.99 -0.64
CA THR A 121 -4.34 11.19 -0.44
C THR A 121 -3.47 12.41 -0.19
N MET A 122 -3.60 13.42 -1.05
CA MET A 122 -2.84 14.66 -0.90
C MET A 122 -3.43 15.58 0.17
N GLU A 123 -2.56 16.28 0.89
CA GLU A 123 -2.97 17.47 1.66
C GLU A 123 -3.52 18.55 0.72
N THR A 124 -4.53 19.28 1.21
CA THR A 124 -5.18 20.34 0.42
C THR A 124 -4.20 21.35 -0.17
N ARG A 125 -3.12 21.70 0.56
CA ARG A 125 -2.09 22.65 0.09
C ARG A 125 -1.32 22.16 -1.14
N PHE A 126 -1.24 20.87 -1.37
CA PHE A 126 -0.61 20.28 -2.57
C PHE A 126 -1.63 20.00 -3.69
N SER A 127 -2.89 19.75 -3.33
CA SER A 127 -3.93 19.32 -4.29
C SER A 127 -4.67 20.48 -4.96
N THR A 128 -4.41 21.72 -4.58
CA THR A 128 -5.02 22.89 -5.22
C THR A 128 -4.55 23.04 -6.67
N LYS A 129 -5.37 23.66 -7.52
CA LYS A 129 -4.99 23.94 -8.91
C LYS A 129 -3.76 24.88 -9.03
N THR A 130 -3.55 25.71 -8.02
CA THR A 130 -2.46 26.68 -7.95
C THR A 130 -1.82 26.63 -6.56
N PRO A 131 -1.00 25.61 -6.27
CA PRO A 131 -0.25 25.57 -5.01
C PRO A 131 0.73 26.76 -4.94
N THR A 132 1.07 27.20 -3.73
CA THR A 132 2.14 28.19 -3.58
C THR A 132 3.48 27.61 -4.08
N PRO A 133 4.44 28.45 -4.50
CA PRO A 133 5.76 27.96 -4.91
C PRO A 133 6.41 27.05 -3.85
N GLU A 134 6.31 27.42 -2.57
CA GLU A 134 6.87 26.66 -1.46
C GLU A 134 6.19 25.30 -1.30
N ALA A 135 4.85 25.25 -1.41
CA ALA A 135 4.11 23.99 -1.35
C ALA A 135 4.44 23.07 -2.55
N ALA A 136 4.62 23.65 -3.72
CA ALA A 136 5.02 22.91 -4.91
C ALA A 136 6.43 22.31 -4.77
N GLU A 137 7.39 23.06 -4.23
CA GLU A 137 8.75 22.57 -3.97
C GLU A 137 8.75 21.50 -2.88
N GLU A 138 8.03 21.70 -1.79
CA GLU A 138 7.89 20.70 -0.73
C GLU A 138 7.29 19.40 -1.27
N TRP A 139 6.27 19.49 -2.12
CA TRP A 139 5.67 18.35 -2.79
C TRP A 139 6.69 17.55 -3.62
N ARG A 140 7.52 18.25 -4.40
CA ARG A 140 8.58 17.64 -5.21
C ARG A 140 9.62 16.94 -4.33
N GLU A 141 10.06 17.61 -3.25
CA GLU A 141 11.01 17.01 -2.32
C GLU A 141 10.45 15.78 -1.62
N LEU A 142 9.22 15.86 -1.11
CA LEU A 142 8.55 14.72 -0.47
C LEU A 142 8.51 13.50 -1.39
N ASN A 143 8.12 13.70 -2.65
CA ASN A 143 8.07 12.61 -3.62
C ASN A 143 9.47 12.08 -3.96
N ALA A 144 10.47 12.93 -4.12
CA ALA A 144 11.85 12.51 -4.36
C ALA A 144 12.40 11.67 -3.20
N ARG A 145 12.16 12.08 -1.94
CA ARG A 145 12.58 11.30 -0.76
C ARG A 145 11.81 9.99 -0.63
N TRP A 146 10.52 10.03 -0.90
CA TRP A 146 9.71 8.81 -0.88
C TRP A 146 10.14 7.83 -1.95
N PHE A 147 10.48 8.32 -3.14
CA PHE A 147 11.02 7.49 -4.20
C PHE A 147 12.37 6.86 -3.81
N GLN A 148 13.28 7.62 -3.19
CA GLN A 148 14.54 7.08 -2.68
C GLN A 148 14.32 5.90 -1.73
N TYR A 149 13.34 6.00 -0.83
CA TYR A 149 12.93 4.87 0.00
C TYR A 149 12.31 3.73 -0.84
N GLY A 150 11.47 4.06 -1.81
CA GLY A 150 10.82 3.11 -2.70
C GLY A 150 11.78 2.21 -3.47
N THR A 151 13.03 2.65 -3.71
CA THR A 151 14.05 1.82 -4.36
C THR A 151 14.46 0.60 -3.54
N PHE A 152 14.22 0.63 -2.24
CA PHE A 152 14.44 -0.51 -1.35
C PHE A 152 13.21 -1.41 -1.19
N CYS A 153 12.08 -1.01 -1.75
CA CYS A 153 10.88 -1.83 -1.73
C CYS A 153 10.89 -2.81 -2.92
N PRO A 154 10.54 -4.09 -2.71
CA PRO A 154 10.47 -5.09 -3.80
C PRO A 154 9.52 -4.71 -4.93
N ILE A 155 8.55 -3.84 -4.65
CA ILE A 155 7.63 -3.28 -5.64
C ILE A 155 7.76 -1.76 -5.57
N THR A 156 8.24 -1.14 -6.65
CA THR A 156 8.32 0.31 -6.78
C THR A 156 7.11 0.79 -7.56
N ARG A 157 6.24 1.57 -6.92
CA ARG A 157 4.99 2.01 -7.50
C ARG A 157 4.68 3.46 -7.13
N PHE A 158 4.66 4.34 -8.14
CA PHE A 158 4.02 5.65 -7.99
C PHE A 158 2.51 5.46 -8.03
N HIS A 159 1.82 5.91 -6.99
CA HIS A 159 0.37 5.79 -6.92
C HIS A 159 -0.22 6.84 -5.99
N GLY A 160 -1.37 7.38 -6.39
CA GLY A 160 -2.13 8.34 -5.60
C GLY A 160 -3.22 9.01 -6.41
N GLU A 161 -4.08 9.74 -5.74
CA GLU A 161 -5.14 10.53 -6.33
C GLU A 161 -4.74 11.99 -6.56
N GLN A 162 -5.60 12.77 -7.24
CA GLN A 162 -5.62 14.21 -7.38
C GLN A 162 -4.54 14.80 -8.30
N GLN A 163 -3.31 14.36 -8.23
CA GLN A 163 -2.20 14.83 -9.06
C GLN A 163 -1.41 13.66 -9.66
N PRO A 164 -0.84 13.81 -10.87
CA PRO A 164 0.08 12.84 -11.44
C PRO A 164 1.24 12.50 -10.51
N ARG A 165 1.63 11.24 -10.48
CA ARG A 165 2.75 10.72 -9.66
C ARG A 165 3.93 10.27 -10.50
N GLU A 166 3.84 10.35 -11.82
CA GLU A 166 4.92 9.96 -12.71
C GLU A 166 6.13 10.89 -12.53
N PRO A 167 7.36 10.39 -12.66
CA PRO A 167 8.58 11.16 -12.43
C PRO A 167 8.63 12.50 -13.18
N TRP A 168 8.15 12.53 -14.42
CA TRP A 168 8.12 13.74 -15.25
C TRP A 168 7.13 14.81 -14.76
N ALA A 169 6.23 14.48 -13.87
CA ALA A 169 5.31 15.46 -13.25
C ALA A 169 6.01 16.35 -12.21
N PHE A 170 7.24 16.02 -11.80
CA PHE A 170 7.99 16.74 -10.75
C PHE A 170 8.93 17.82 -11.27
N GLY A 171 8.60 18.48 -12.39
CA GLY A 171 9.27 19.68 -12.85
C GLY A 171 10.11 19.52 -14.12
N GLY A 172 10.01 18.40 -14.82
CA GLY A 172 10.73 18.14 -16.07
C GLY A 172 12.23 17.92 -15.89
N ASP A 173 12.92 17.72 -17.03
CA ASP A 173 14.30 17.23 -17.09
C ASP A 173 15.34 18.09 -16.34
N GLU A 174 15.08 19.37 -16.18
CA GLU A 174 16.03 20.29 -15.52
C GLU A 174 15.82 20.40 -14.02
N HIS A 175 14.69 19.95 -13.49
CA HIS A 175 14.37 20.10 -12.07
C HIS A 175 15.16 19.12 -11.20
N PRO A 176 15.75 19.55 -10.06
CA PRO A 176 16.51 18.67 -9.17
C PRO A 176 15.75 17.46 -8.67
N ALA A 177 14.45 17.58 -8.39
CA ALA A 177 13.61 16.48 -7.94
C ALA A 177 13.50 15.39 -9.02
N TYR A 178 13.21 15.77 -10.27
CA TYR A 178 13.16 14.82 -11.39
C TYR A 178 14.54 14.15 -11.60
N LYS A 179 15.61 14.94 -11.64
CA LYS A 179 16.98 14.41 -11.77
C LYS A 179 17.33 13.43 -10.65
N SER A 180 16.91 13.72 -9.42
CA SER A 180 17.10 12.82 -8.29
C SER A 180 16.35 11.50 -8.48
N ILE A 181 15.11 11.53 -8.91
CA ILE A 181 14.29 10.34 -9.14
C ILE A 181 14.89 9.47 -10.27
N VAL A 182 15.25 10.08 -11.39
CA VAL A 182 15.79 9.36 -12.56
C VAL A 182 17.18 8.75 -12.29
N LYS A 183 17.93 9.33 -11.34
CA LYS A 183 19.26 8.84 -10.97
C LYS A 183 19.23 7.56 -10.12
N PHE A 184 18.14 7.30 -9.40
CA PHE A 184 17.96 6.12 -8.56
C PHE A 184 17.32 4.97 -9.32
#